data_42fa2060c345ba9ae121590672452cea
#
_entry.id   42fa2060c345ba9ae121590672452cea
#
_cell.length_a   1.000
_cell.length_b   1.000
_cell.length_c   1.000
_cell.angle_alpha   90.00
_cell.angle_beta   90.00
_cell.angle_gamma   90.00
#
_symmetry.space_group_name_H-M   'P 1'
#
loop_
_entity.id
_entity.type
_entity.pdbx_description
1 polymer ?
#
loop_
_entity_poly.entity_id
_entity_poly.type
_entity_poly.pdbx_seq_one_letter_code
_entity_poly.pdbx_strand_id
1 'polypeptide(L)'
;MGYTVAVVGATGAVGAQMIKMLEESTLPIDKVRYLASARSAGKVLQFKGQDVTIEETTEDVFEGVDIALFSAGGSTSAKYAPYAVKAGAVVVDNTSYFRQNPDVPLVVPEVNAHALDAHNGIIACPNCSTIQMMVALEPVRQKWGLDRIIVSTYQAVSGAGMGAILETQRELKEVLNDGVNPRDVQANILPCGGDKKHFPIAFNALAQIDVFTENDYTYEEMKMTNETKKIMEDDSIAVSATCVRIPVLSAHSESVYIETKEVAPIDEVKAAIAAFPGAVLEDDVANQVYPQAVNAVGSRDTFVGRIRKDLDAEKGIHMWVVSDNLLKGAAWNSVQIAETLHERGLVHPTSELKFELK
;
A
#
# COMPACT_ATOMS: atom_id res chain seq x y z
N MET A 1 15.98 4.27 25.75
CA MET A 1 16.07 2.89 25.23
C MET A 1 15.41 2.88 23.89
N GLY A 2 16.04 2.27 22.91
CA GLY A 2 15.42 2.07 21.60
C GLY A 2 14.54 0.82 21.57
N TYR A 3 13.80 0.65 20.47
CA TYR A 3 12.84 -0.44 20.29
C TYR A 3 13.49 -1.71 19.75
N THR A 4 12.93 -2.85 20.11
CA THR A 4 13.10 -4.10 19.37
C THR A 4 12.00 -4.18 18.31
N VAL A 5 12.38 -4.14 17.02
CA VAL A 5 11.45 -4.17 15.89
C VAL A 5 11.51 -5.51 15.18
N ALA A 6 10.38 -6.16 15.02
CA ALA A 6 10.28 -7.40 14.24
C ALA A 6 9.71 -7.13 12.84
N VAL A 7 10.26 -7.78 11.81
CA VAL A 7 9.71 -7.77 10.44
C VAL A 7 9.25 -9.19 10.10
N VAL A 8 7.94 -9.39 10.05
CA VAL A 8 7.32 -10.69 9.72
C VAL A 8 7.09 -10.77 8.21
N GLY A 9 7.73 -11.72 7.55
CA GLY A 9 7.80 -11.80 6.10
C GLY A 9 9.03 -11.10 5.52
N ALA A 10 10.13 -11.03 6.26
CA ALA A 10 11.36 -10.32 5.94
C ALA A 10 11.97 -10.68 4.56
N THR A 11 11.70 -11.87 4.03
CA THR A 11 12.20 -12.33 2.71
C THR A 11 11.29 -12.00 1.53
N GLY A 12 10.11 -11.40 1.78
CA GLY A 12 9.17 -10.97 0.75
C GLY A 12 9.58 -9.65 0.10
N ALA A 13 8.96 -9.30 -1.04
CA ALA A 13 9.25 -8.04 -1.74
C ALA A 13 9.02 -6.82 -0.84
N VAL A 14 7.89 -6.76 -0.13
CA VAL A 14 7.56 -5.68 0.81
C VAL A 14 8.44 -5.75 2.06
N GLY A 15 8.68 -6.96 2.62
CA GLY A 15 9.55 -7.14 3.78
C GLY A 15 10.97 -6.62 3.58
N ALA A 16 11.55 -6.87 2.41
CA ALA A 16 12.86 -6.35 2.04
C ALA A 16 12.87 -4.80 1.97
N GLN A 17 11.80 -4.19 1.48
CA GLN A 17 11.66 -2.73 1.49
C GLN A 17 11.42 -2.19 2.91
N MET A 18 10.67 -2.89 3.76
CA MET A 18 10.51 -2.51 5.18
C MET A 18 11.85 -2.45 5.89
N ILE A 19 12.73 -3.45 5.68
CA ILE A 19 14.07 -3.45 6.25
C ILE A 19 14.83 -2.19 5.82
N LYS A 20 14.85 -1.89 4.51
CA LYS A 20 15.50 -0.70 3.99
C LYS A 20 14.92 0.59 4.58
N MET A 21 13.60 0.69 4.69
CA MET A 21 12.96 1.87 5.26
C MET A 21 13.26 2.02 6.77
N LEU A 22 13.35 0.91 7.52
CA LEU A 22 13.77 0.94 8.91
C LEU A 22 15.24 1.39 9.10
N GLU A 23 16.13 1.02 8.18
CA GLU A 23 17.53 1.50 8.22
C GLU A 23 17.64 3.03 8.11
N GLU A 24 16.72 3.63 7.34
CA GLU A 24 16.66 5.06 7.05
C GLU A 24 15.68 5.81 7.98
N SER A 25 14.96 5.09 8.87
CA SER A 25 13.92 5.66 9.74
C SER A 25 14.50 6.46 10.91
N THR A 26 13.66 7.34 11.46
CA THR A 26 13.92 8.12 12.67
C THR A 26 13.65 7.35 13.96
N LEU A 27 13.06 6.13 13.86
CA LEU A 27 12.80 5.28 15.01
C LEU A 27 14.09 4.96 15.78
N PRO A 28 14.10 5.11 17.11
CA PRO A 28 15.22 4.66 17.93
C PRO A 28 15.19 3.12 18.03
N ILE A 29 15.90 2.44 17.14
CA ILE A 29 15.96 0.97 17.08
C ILE A 29 17.23 0.46 17.72
N ASP A 30 17.08 -0.31 18.78
CA ASP A 30 18.20 -1.01 19.45
C ASP A 30 18.42 -2.40 18.86
N LYS A 31 17.35 -3.06 18.39
CA LYS A 31 17.41 -4.43 17.87
C LYS A 31 16.38 -4.65 16.77
N VAL A 32 16.77 -5.42 15.74
CA VAL A 32 15.81 -5.94 14.75
C VAL A 32 15.76 -7.47 14.83
N ARG A 33 14.57 -8.01 14.53
CA ARG A 33 14.33 -9.44 14.38
C ARG A 33 13.66 -9.71 13.05
N TYR A 34 14.20 -10.61 12.26
CA TYR A 34 13.64 -10.99 10.97
C TYR A 34 12.94 -12.33 11.07
N LEU A 35 11.65 -12.33 10.81
CA LEU A 35 10.79 -13.48 10.96
C LEU A 35 10.27 -13.92 9.59
N ALA A 36 10.36 -15.21 9.30
CA ALA A 36 9.86 -15.80 8.06
C ALA A 36 9.42 -17.27 8.27
N SER A 37 9.04 -17.96 7.20
CA SER A 37 8.71 -19.38 7.25
C SER A 37 9.95 -20.24 7.56
N ALA A 38 9.76 -21.45 8.05
CA ALA A 38 10.81 -22.44 8.31
C ALA A 38 11.80 -22.62 7.15
N ARG A 39 11.32 -22.52 5.89
CA ARG A 39 12.16 -22.58 4.67
C ARG A 39 13.22 -21.48 4.60
N SER A 40 12.97 -20.34 5.22
CA SER A 40 13.88 -19.18 5.21
C SER A 40 14.65 -19.01 6.51
N ALA A 41 14.27 -19.69 7.58
CA ALA A 41 14.96 -19.66 8.86
C ALA A 41 16.43 -20.10 8.70
N GLY A 42 17.34 -19.47 9.44
CA GLY A 42 18.78 -19.69 9.38
C GLY A 42 19.51 -18.91 8.28
N LYS A 43 18.80 -18.30 7.31
CA LYS A 43 19.40 -17.36 6.35
C LYS A 43 19.77 -16.06 7.07
N VAL A 44 20.70 -15.30 6.49
CA VAL A 44 21.16 -14.03 7.05
C VAL A 44 20.76 -12.90 6.13
N LEU A 45 20.22 -11.84 6.72
CA LEU A 45 20.02 -10.53 6.09
C LEU A 45 20.80 -9.47 6.90
N GLN A 46 21.06 -8.32 6.31
CA GLN A 46 21.76 -7.25 7.02
C GLN A 46 20.80 -6.18 7.53
N PHE A 47 21.18 -5.53 8.62
CA PHE A 47 20.60 -4.28 9.11
C PHE A 47 21.73 -3.34 9.53
N LYS A 48 21.82 -2.17 8.87
CA LYS A 48 22.89 -1.19 9.10
C LYS A 48 24.29 -1.82 9.08
N GLY A 49 24.51 -2.77 8.16
CA GLY A 49 25.79 -3.48 7.99
C GLY A 49 26.06 -4.59 9.00
N GLN A 50 25.12 -4.94 9.85
CA GLN A 50 25.22 -6.04 10.79
C GLN A 50 24.39 -7.24 10.31
N ASP A 51 24.95 -8.43 10.45
CA ASP A 51 24.28 -9.68 10.11
C ASP A 51 23.17 -10.00 11.12
N VAL A 52 21.96 -10.26 10.61
CA VAL A 52 20.80 -10.67 11.39
C VAL A 52 20.28 -11.99 10.82
N THR A 53 20.29 -13.02 11.66
CA THR A 53 19.78 -14.35 11.27
C THR A 53 18.25 -14.33 11.28
N ILE A 54 17.66 -14.86 10.22
CA ILE A 54 16.20 -15.01 10.10
C ILE A 54 15.73 -16.14 11.05
N GLU A 55 14.74 -15.84 11.85
CA GLU A 55 14.08 -16.77 12.74
C GLU A 55 12.79 -17.32 12.11
N GLU A 56 12.37 -18.51 12.49
CA GLU A 56 11.05 -19.01 12.10
C GLU A 56 9.96 -18.25 12.85
N THR A 57 8.87 -17.91 12.15
CA THR A 57 7.70 -17.28 12.77
C THR A 57 6.92 -18.34 13.55
N THR A 58 7.01 -18.27 14.87
CA THR A 58 6.29 -19.12 15.84
C THR A 58 5.48 -18.26 16.80
N GLU A 59 4.69 -18.89 17.67
CA GLU A 59 3.79 -18.18 18.59
C GLU A 59 4.55 -17.45 19.71
N ASP A 60 5.69 -17.97 20.12
CA ASP A 60 6.53 -17.50 21.21
C ASP A 60 7.66 -16.56 20.77
N VAL A 61 7.84 -16.37 19.44
CA VAL A 61 8.96 -15.58 18.91
C VAL A 61 8.87 -14.08 19.20
N PHE A 62 7.74 -13.59 19.67
CA PHE A 62 7.49 -12.14 19.86
C PHE A 62 7.87 -11.62 21.24
N GLU A 63 8.38 -12.45 22.15
CA GLU A 63 8.81 -12.01 23.48
C GLU A 63 9.89 -10.91 23.36
N GLY A 64 9.66 -9.78 24.05
CA GLY A 64 10.55 -8.62 24.04
C GLY A 64 10.55 -7.82 22.73
N VAL A 65 9.56 -8.01 21.84
CA VAL A 65 9.32 -7.17 20.66
C VAL A 65 8.41 -6.01 21.06
N ASP A 66 8.79 -4.78 20.69
CA ASP A 66 7.99 -3.57 20.93
C ASP A 66 7.08 -3.24 19.75
N ILE A 67 7.59 -3.40 18.52
CA ILE A 67 6.86 -3.13 17.27
C ILE A 67 7.04 -4.30 16.31
N ALA A 68 5.94 -4.80 15.73
CA ALA A 68 5.98 -5.87 14.75
C ALA A 68 5.32 -5.44 13.43
N LEU A 69 6.11 -5.39 12.35
CA LEU A 69 5.66 -5.05 11.01
C LEU A 69 5.34 -6.34 10.24
N PHE A 70 4.09 -6.53 9.83
CA PHE A 70 3.62 -7.74 9.16
C PHE A 70 3.44 -7.54 7.65
N SER A 71 4.06 -8.42 6.84
CA SER A 71 3.93 -8.43 5.37
C SER A 71 3.94 -9.84 4.76
N ALA A 72 3.59 -10.86 5.56
CA ALA A 72 3.71 -12.28 5.18
C ALA A 72 2.41 -12.91 4.64
N GLY A 73 1.40 -12.09 4.31
CA GLY A 73 0.08 -12.53 3.85
C GLY A 73 -0.95 -12.67 4.98
N GLY A 74 -2.25 -12.55 4.61
CA GLY A 74 -3.36 -12.42 5.55
C GLY A 74 -3.50 -13.59 6.53
N SER A 75 -3.27 -14.83 6.08
CA SER A 75 -3.30 -16.00 6.97
C SER A 75 -2.23 -15.99 8.05
N THR A 76 -1.05 -15.45 7.73
CA THR A 76 0.04 -15.28 8.70
C THR A 76 -0.32 -14.18 9.72
N SER A 77 -0.87 -13.06 9.26
CA SER A 77 -1.34 -11.99 10.15
C SER A 77 -2.47 -12.47 11.06
N ALA A 78 -3.46 -13.16 10.49
CA ALA A 78 -4.54 -13.76 11.27
C ALA A 78 -4.05 -14.64 12.40
N LYS A 79 -3.05 -15.48 12.11
CA LYS A 79 -2.50 -16.43 13.08
C LYS A 79 -1.60 -15.77 14.12
N TYR A 80 -0.65 -14.94 13.69
CA TYR A 80 0.45 -14.54 14.56
C TYR A 80 0.35 -13.13 15.16
N ALA A 81 -0.43 -12.20 14.56
CA ALA A 81 -0.60 -10.86 15.12
C ALA A 81 -1.15 -10.88 16.56
N PRO A 82 -2.12 -11.75 16.92
CA PRO A 82 -2.59 -11.86 18.29
C PRO A 82 -1.50 -12.28 19.30
N TYR A 83 -0.59 -13.16 18.90
CA TYR A 83 0.52 -13.57 19.75
C TYR A 83 1.54 -12.44 19.95
N ALA A 84 1.79 -11.63 18.90
CA ALA A 84 2.62 -10.45 19.02
C ALA A 84 2.03 -9.43 20.01
N VAL A 85 0.72 -9.14 19.91
CA VAL A 85 0.02 -8.25 20.86
C VAL A 85 0.05 -8.81 22.28
N LYS A 86 -0.20 -10.11 22.44
CA LYS A 86 -0.13 -10.78 23.75
C LYS A 86 1.26 -10.71 24.38
N ALA A 87 2.32 -10.72 23.56
CA ALA A 87 3.70 -10.55 24.01
C ALA A 87 4.04 -9.06 24.31
N GLY A 88 3.13 -8.13 24.05
CA GLY A 88 3.29 -6.70 24.34
C GLY A 88 3.69 -5.84 23.15
N ALA A 89 3.81 -6.41 21.94
CA ALA A 89 4.14 -5.67 20.75
C ALA A 89 2.94 -4.88 20.19
N VAL A 90 3.21 -3.73 19.59
CA VAL A 90 2.27 -3.04 18.70
C VAL A 90 2.48 -3.56 17.28
N VAL A 91 1.41 -4.05 16.66
CA VAL A 91 1.43 -4.63 15.31
C VAL A 91 1.02 -3.60 14.28
N VAL A 92 1.82 -3.43 13.23
CA VAL A 92 1.43 -2.73 12.00
C VAL A 92 1.30 -3.76 10.89
N ASP A 93 0.07 -4.04 10.48
CA ASP A 93 -0.23 -5.09 9.50
C ASP A 93 -0.46 -4.52 8.10
N ASN A 94 0.44 -4.85 7.18
CA ASN A 94 0.34 -4.46 5.77
C ASN A 94 -0.55 -5.41 4.94
N THR A 95 -1.09 -6.46 5.53
CA THR A 95 -1.99 -7.39 4.82
C THR A 95 -3.43 -6.85 4.80
N SER A 96 -4.30 -7.51 4.03
CA SER A 96 -5.71 -7.11 3.97
C SER A 96 -6.57 -7.62 5.13
N TYR A 97 -6.00 -8.47 6.01
CA TYR A 97 -6.81 -9.24 6.95
C TYR A 97 -7.59 -8.37 7.95
N PHE A 98 -6.94 -7.37 8.55
CA PHE A 98 -7.56 -6.53 9.58
C PHE A 98 -8.21 -5.24 9.05
N ARG A 99 -8.05 -4.88 7.78
CA ARG A 99 -8.43 -3.57 7.24
C ARG A 99 -9.91 -3.23 7.42
N GLN A 100 -10.80 -4.23 7.29
CA GLN A 100 -12.24 -4.03 7.42
C GLN A 100 -12.78 -4.25 8.85
N ASN A 101 -11.92 -4.61 9.80
CA ASN A 101 -12.32 -4.74 11.19
C ASN A 101 -12.58 -3.32 11.76
N PRO A 102 -13.79 -3.03 12.31
CA PRO A 102 -14.13 -1.70 12.83
C PRO A 102 -13.28 -1.28 14.03
N ASP A 103 -12.76 -2.25 14.79
CA ASP A 103 -11.94 -2.01 16.00
C ASP A 103 -10.45 -1.85 15.69
N VAL A 104 -10.04 -1.98 14.42
CA VAL A 104 -8.66 -1.83 13.97
C VAL A 104 -8.55 -0.57 13.14
N PRO A 105 -7.76 0.44 13.55
CA PRO A 105 -7.54 1.63 12.75
C PRO A 105 -6.82 1.31 11.45
N LEU A 106 -7.29 1.93 10.36
CA LEU A 106 -6.73 1.82 9.01
C LEU A 106 -6.07 3.16 8.68
N VAL A 107 -4.73 3.21 8.59
CA VAL A 107 -4.02 4.48 8.72
C VAL A 107 -3.13 4.82 7.53
N VAL A 108 -3.31 6.04 7.03
CA VAL A 108 -2.36 6.79 6.20
C VAL A 108 -1.93 8.00 7.02
N PRO A 109 -0.68 8.07 7.52
CA PRO A 109 -0.28 9.08 8.51
C PRO A 109 -0.56 10.53 8.09
N GLU A 110 -0.40 10.88 6.82
CA GLU A 110 -0.69 12.23 6.30
C GLU A 110 -2.18 12.58 6.32
N VAL A 111 -3.07 11.59 6.40
CA VAL A 111 -4.52 11.75 6.26
C VAL A 111 -5.24 11.66 7.61
N ASN A 112 -4.99 10.57 8.34
CA ASN A 112 -5.76 10.25 9.54
C ASN A 112 -4.89 9.72 10.69
N ALA A 113 -3.73 10.33 10.95
CA ALA A 113 -2.85 9.93 12.07
C ALA A 113 -3.56 9.91 13.44
N HIS A 114 -4.65 10.70 13.62
CA HIS A 114 -5.44 10.71 14.84
C HIS A 114 -6.11 9.36 15.14
N ALA A 115 -6.38 8.56 14.11
CA ALA A 115 -6.95 7.22 14.29
C ALA A 115 -6.04 6.28 15.10
N LEU A 116 -4.74 6.56 15.16
CA LEU A 116 -3.79 5.81 15.99
C LEU A 116 -4.09 5.90 17.48
N ASP A 117 -4.74 6.96 17.96
CA ASP A 117 -5.08 7.13 19.39
C ASP A 117 -6.04 6.05 19.91
N ALA A 118 -6.78 5.42 19.00
CA ALA A 118 -7.77 4.40 19.31
C ALA A 118 -7.27 2.95 19.11
N HIS A 119 -5.97 2.75 18.79
CA HIS A 119 -5.48 1.40 18.51
C HIS A 119 -5.55 0.48 19.74
N ASN A 120 -5.86 -0.79 19.49
CA ASN A 120 -5.92 -1.86 20.48
C ASN A 120 -4.80 -2.90 20.28
N GLY A 121 -3.60 -2.41 19.95
CA GLY A 121 -2.42 -3.24 19.69
C GLY A 121 -2.22 -3.65 18.24
N ILE A 122 -3.24 -3.51 17.36
CA ILE A 122 -3.11 -3.75 15.92
C ILE A 122 -3.53 -2.49 15.16
N ILE A 123 -2.72 -2.10 14.18
CA ILE A 123 -2.98 -1.05 13.19
C ILE A 123 -2.89 -1.68 11.79
N ALA A 124 -3.86 -1.42 10.94
CA ALA A 124 -3.84 -1.87 9.55
C ALA A 124 -3.25 -0.79 8.64
N CYS A 125 -2.36 -1.21 7.74
CA CYS A 125 -1.87 -0.41 6.62
C CYS A 125 -2.80 -0.63 5.42
N PRO A 126 -3.29 0.42 4.74
CA PRO A 126 -4.24 0.27 3.64
C PRO A 126 -3.64 -0.39 2.38
N ASN A 127 -4.49 -0.61 1.39
CA ASN A 127 -4.10 -1.05 0.07
C ASN A 127 -3.22 -0.02 -0.64
N CYS A 128 -2.26 -0.48 -1.44
CA CYS A 128 -1.28 0.39 -2.09
C CYS A 128 -1.92 1.44 -3.00
N SER A 129 -2.93 1.08 -3.78
CA SER A 129 -3.67 2.02 -4.63
C SER A 129 -4.47 3.01 -3.78
N THR A 130 -5.09 2.54 -2.68
CA THR A 130 -5.81 3.43 -1.77
C THR A 130 -4.89 4.48 -1.16
N ILE A 131 -3.71 4.10 -0.66
CA ILE A 131 -2.80 5.02 0.03
C ILE A 131 -2.45 6.23 -0.85
N GLN A 132 -1.99 5.98 -2.08
CA GLN A 132 -1.58 7.07 -2.98
C GLN A 132 -2.77 7.97 -3.35
N MET A 133 -3.94 7.40 -3.59
CA MET A 133 -5.15 8.17 -3.85
C MET A 133 -5.53 9.05 -2.65
N MET A 134 -5.44 8.53 -1.42
CA MET A 134 -5.74 9.29 -0.21
C MET A 134 -4.81 10.49 -0.03
N VAL A 135 -3.51 10.30 -0.21
CA VAL A 135 -2.52 11.40 -0.11
C VAL A 135 -2.80 12.49 -1.15
N ALA A 136 -3.16 12.11 -2.38
CA ALA A 136 -3.47 13.06 -3.44
C ALA A 136 -4.78 13.84 -3.18
N LEU A 137 -5.79 13.19 -2.59
CA LEU A 137 -7.13 13.76 -2.45
C LEU A 137 -7.37 14.49 -1.13
N GLU A 138 -6.64 14.17 -0.07
CA GLU A 138 -6.83 14.79 1.24
C GLU A 138 -6.74 16.32 1.24
N PRO A 139 -5.74 16.96 0.60
CA PRO A 139 -5.68 18.44 0.54
C PRO A 139 -6.89 19.07 -0.14
N VAL A 140 -7.51 18.35 -1.10
CA VAL A 140 -8.73 18.80 -1.78
C VAL A 140 -9.95 18.63 -0.87
N ARG A 141 -10.06 17.46 -0.21
CA ARG A 141 -11.14 17.13 0.71
C ARG A 141 -11.22 18.13 1.86
N GLN A 142 -10.06 18.49 2.43
CA GLN A 142 -10.01 19.44 3.56
C GLN A 142 -10.58 20.81 3.22
N LYS A 143 -10.41 21.28 1.98
CA LYS A 143 -10.82 22.63 1.58
C LYS A 143 -12.20 22.70 0.93
N TRP A 144 -12.54 21.70 0.09
CA TRP A 144 -13.76 21.76 -0.74
C TRP A 144 -14.70 20.57 -0.56
N GLY A 145 -14.34 19.61 0.32
CA GLY A 145 -15.07 18.36 0.49
C GLY A 145 -15.03 17.47 -0.76
N LEU A 146 -15.50 16.23 -0.63
CA LEU A 146 -15.63 15.29 -1.75
C LEU A 146 -17.02 14.67 -1.74
N ASP A 147 -17.66 14.63 -2.92
CA ASP A 147 -18.94 13.95 -3.14
C ASP A 147 -18.71 12.61 -3.85
N ARG A 148 -17.83 12.58 -4.85
CA ARG A 148 -17.61 11.41 -5.71
C ARG A 148 -16.14 11.25 -6.08
N ILE A 149 -15.73 9.99 -6.18
CA ILE A 149 -14.44 9.57 -6.72
C ILE A 149 -14.70 8.48 -7.77
N ILE A 150 -14.20 8.68 -8.98
CA ILE A 150 -14.13 7.66 -10.03
C ILE A 150 -12.64 7.47 -10.35
N VAL A 151 -12.16 6.25 -10.19
CA VAL A 151 -10.74 5.95 -10.41
C VAL A 151 -10.55 4.75 -11.32
N SER A 152 -9.64 4.89 -12.28
CA SER A 152 -9.08 3.77 -13.02
C SER A 152 -7.60 3.65 -12.68
N THR A 153 -7.20 2.47 -12.20
CA THR A 153 -5.80 2.22 -11.84
C THR A 153 -5.05 1.54 -12.98
N TYR A 154 -3.76 1.79 -13.04
CA TYR A 154 -2.79 1.16 -13.95
C TYR A 154 -1.68 0.60 -13.07
N GLN A 155 -1.91 -0.64 -12.56
CA GLN A 155 -1.11 -1.20 -11.49
C GLN A 155 0.04 -2.06 -11.99
N ALA A 156 1.20 -1.82 -11.40
CA ALA A 156 2.42 -2.59 -11.64
C ALA A 156 2.29 -4.03 -11.13
N VAL A 157 2.97 -4.96 -11.79
CA VAL A 157 2.94 -6.39 -11.46
C VAL A 157 3.56 -6.73 -10.10
N SER A 158 4.43 -5.86 -9.57
CA SER A 158 5.03 -6.04 -8.23
C SER A 158 3.99 -6.13 -7.11
N GLY A 159 2.78 -5.56 -7.29
CA GLY A 159 1.67 -5.71 -6.36
C GLY A 159 1.20 -7.16 -6.18
N ALA A 160 1.44 -8.02 -7.15
CA ALA A 160 1.20 -9.47 -7.07
C ALA A 160 2.43 -10.27 -6.59
N GLY A 161 3.49 -9.58 -6.16
CA GLY A 161 4.69 -10.16 -5.57
C GLY A 161 5.78 -10.54 -6.55
N MET A 162 6.89 -11.09 -6.02
CA MET A 162 8.09 -11.41 -6.80
C MET A 162 7.81 -12.41 -7.92
N GLY A 163 6.92 -13.38 -7.71
CA GLY A 163 6.55 -14.35 -8.72
C GLY A 163 5.99 -13.69 -10.00
N ALA A 164 5.11 -12.71 -9.84
CA ALA A 164 4.53 -11.98 -10.98
C ALA A 164 5.58 -11.12 -11.72
N ILE A 165 6.54 -10.53 -11.00
CA ILE A 165 7.67 -9.82 -11.62
C ILE A 165 8.47 -10.77 -12.51
N LEU A 166 8.86 -11.92 -11.98
CA LEU A 166 9.67 -12.91 -12.71
C LEU A 166 8.89 -13.50 -13.89
N GLU A 167 7.60 -13.79 -13.73
CA GLU A 167 6.75 -14.26 -14.83
C GLU A 167 6.63 -13.19 -15.93
N THR A 168 6.39 -11.94 -15.59
CA THR A 168 6.34 -10.83 -16.56
C THR A 168 7.65 -10.70 -17.34
N GLN A 169 8.79 -10.78 -16.67
CA GLN A 169 10.11 -10.72 -17.32
C GLN A 169 10.33 -11.90 -18.26
N ARG A 170 9.89 -13.12 -17.88
CA ARG A 170 9.93 -14.30 -18.73
C ARG A 170 9.06 -14.12 -19.96
N GLU A 171 7.82 -13.71 -19.79
CA GLU A 171 6.85 -13.49 -20.88
C GLU A 171 7.38 -12.45 -21.90
N LEU A 172 7.91 -11.32 -21.41
CA LEU A 172 8.50 -10.29 -22.26
C LEU A 172 9.69 -10.84 -23.06
N LYS A 173 10.52 -11.69 -22.45
CA LYS A 173 11.65 -12.32 -23.11
C LYS A 173 11.19 -13.29 -24.21
N GLU A 174 10.20 -14.15 -23.93
CA GLU A 174 9.63 -15.09 -24.91
C GLU A 174 9.07 -14.35 -26.14
N VAL A 175 8.38 -13.23 -25.92
CA VAL A 175 7.82 -12.46 -27.04
C VAL A 175 8.90 -11.73 -27.82
N LEU A 176 9.80 -11.01 -27.13
CA LEU A 176 10.76 -10.11 -27.77
C LEU A 176 11.97 -10.85 -28.39
N ASN A 177 12.46 -11.89 -27.72
CA ASN A 177 13.67 -12.59 -28.15
C ASN A 177 13.37 -13.88 -28.91
N ASP A 178 12.36 -14.63 -28.47
CA ASP A 178 12.06 -15.94 -29.01
C ASP A 178 10.93 -15.90 -30.06
N GLY A 179 10.32 -14.72 -30.26
CA GLY A 179 9.30 -14.49 -31.29
C GLY A 179 7.95 -15.18 -31.01
N VAL A 180 7.69 -15.57 -29.77
CA VAL A 180 6.40 -16.17 -29.36
C VAL A 180 5.29 -15.13 -29.50
N ASN A 181 4.15 -15.53 -30.10
CA ASN A 181 2.99 -14.65 -30.16
C ASN A 181 2.48 -14.39 -28.73
N PRO A 182 2.23 -13.14 -28.33
CA PRO A 182 1.72 -12.82 -26.97
C PRO A 182 0.49 -13.65 -26.54
N ARG A 183 -0.35 -14.06 -27.47
CA ARG A 183 -1.54 -14.89 -27.17
C ARG A 183 -1.21 -16.33 -26.77
N ASP A 184 -0.04 -16.81 -27.17
CA ASP A 184 0.40 -18.19 -26.97
C ASP A 184 1.36 -18.34 -25.77
N VAL A 185 1.69 -17.22 -25.12
CA VAL A 185 2.54 -17.20 -23.91
C VAL A 185 1.78 -17.85 -22.74
N GLN A 186 2.43 -18.78 -22.07
CA GLN A 186 1.85 -19.46 -20.92
C GLN A 186 1.93 -18.59 -19.67
N ALA A 187 0.78 -18.25 -19.08
CA ALA A 187 0.66 -17.53 -17.81
C ALA A 187 0.22 -18.47 -16.67
N ASN A 188 0.67 -18.20 -15.43
CA ASN A 188 0.40 -19.05 -14.28
C ASN A 188 0.01 -18.25 -13.02
N ILE A 189 0.14 -16.92 -13.02
CA ILE A 189 -0.01 -16.06 -11.82
C ILE A 189 -1.11 -15.03 -11.99
N LEU A 190 -1.11 -14.27 -13.09
CA LEU A 190 -2.04 -13.17 -13.29
C LEU A 190 -3.32 -13.61 -14.02
N PRO A 191 -4.48 -13.00 -13.70
CA PRO A 191 -4.70 -11.84 -12.83
C PRO A 191 -4.60 -12.14 -11.33
N CYS A 192 -4.94 -13.37 -10.90
CA CYS A 192 -4.87 -13.79 -9.50
C CYS A 192 -4.47 -15.26 -9.41
N GLY A 193 -3.54 -15.60 -8.52
CA GLY A 193 -3.05 -16.98 -8.34
C GLY A 193 -4.10 -18.01 -7.91
N GLY A 194 -5.26 -17.56 -7.40
CA GLY A 194 -6.40 -18.41 -7.03
C GLY A 194 -7.40 -18.64 -8.15
N ASP A 195 -7.25 -17.99 -9.30
CA ASP A 195 -8.17 -18.11 -10.42
C ASP A 195 -7.98 -19.41 -11.23
N LYS A 196 -9.06 -19.83 -11.91
CA LYS A 196 -9.03 -20.99 -12.82
C LYS A 196 -8.32 -20.69 -14.13
N LYS A 197 -8.23 -19.42 -14.52
CA LYS A 197 -7.63 -18.96 -15.76
C LYS A 197 -6.58 -17.91 -15.47
N HIS A 198 -5.47 -18.00 -16.16
CA HIS A 198 -4.40 -17.01 -16.14
C HIS A 198 -4.20 -16.47 -17.55
N PHE A 199 -3.79 -15.21 -17.61
CA PHE A 199 -3.59 -14.50 -18.88
C PHE A 199 -2.21 -13.85 -18.90
N PRO A 200 -1.49 -13.90 -20.03
CA PRO A 200 -0.21 -13.22 -20.14
C PRO A 200 -0.38 -11.72 -20.01
N ILE A 201 0.58 -11.10 -19.31
CA ILE A 201 0.61 -9.64 -19.13
C ILE A 201 1.52 -8.96 -20.16
N ALA A 202 2.47 -9.67 -20.78
CA ALA A 202 3.33 -9.09 -21.79
C ALA A 202 2.49 -8.55 -22.96
N PHE A 203 2.64 -7.23 -23.22
CA PHE A 203 1.86 -6.48 -24.23
C PHE A 203 0.34 -6.51 -24.04
N ASN A 204 -0.12 -6.64 -22.80
CA ASN A 204 -1.54 -6.78 -22.47
C ASN A 204 -1.94 -5.82 -21.33
N ALA A 205 -3.24 -5.66 -21.12
CA ALA A 205 -3.83 -5.02 -19.96
C ALA A 205 -4.97 -5.92 -19.45
N LEU A 206 -4.92 -6.26 -18.16
CA LEU A 206 -5.90 -7.13 -17.54
C LEU A 206 -6.80 -6.29 -16.62
N ALA A 207 -8.07 -6.14 -16.99
CA ALA A 207 -9.07 -5.40 -16.21
C ALA A 207 -9.61 -6.26 -15.06
N GLN A 208 -8.70 -6.90 -14.34
CA GLN A 208 -8.95 -7.70 -13.15
C GLN A 208 -7.71 -7.69 -12.28
N ILE A 209 -7.87 -7.34 -11.01
CA ILE A 209 -6.87 -7.53 -9.97
C ILE A 209 -7.59 -8.17 -8.79
N ASP A 210 -7.07 -9.30 -8.30
CA ASP A 210 -7.70 -10.15 -7.30
C ASP A 210 -8.99 -10.84 -7.82
N VAL A 211 -9.71 -11.55 -6.98
CA VAL A 211 -10.91 -12.32 -7.33
C VAL A 211 -12.14 -11.43 -7.50
N PHE A 212 -13.08 -11.85 -8.31
CA PHE A 212 -14.39 -11.20 -8.41
C PHE A 212 -15.24 -11.47 -7.17
N THR A 213 -16.01 -10.48 -6.77
CA THR A 213 -17.02 -10.52 -5.71
C THR A 213 -18.43 -10.72 -6.31
N GLU A 214 -19.45 -10.88 -5.47
CA GLU A 214 -20.83 -11.15 -5.91
C GLU A 214 -21.48 -10.02 -6.71
N ASN A 215 -20.93 -8.80 -6.63
CA ASN A 215 -21.43 -7.61 -7.33
C ASN A 215 -20.66 -7.27 -8.61
N ASP A 216 -19.91 -8.22 -9.15
CA ASP A 216 -19.09 -8.11 -10.36
C ASP A 216 -17.87 -7.16 -10.24
N TYR A 217 -17.64 -6.56 -9.07
CA TYR A 217 -16.40 -5.87 -8.77
C TYR A 217 -15.32 -6.87 -8.35
N THR A 218 -14.06 -6.53 -8.57
CA THR A 218 -12.97 -7.30 -7.97
C THR A 218 -12.77 -6.93 -6.50
N TYR A 219 -12.15 -7.83 -5.75
CA TYR A 219 -11.82 -7.55 -4.35
C TYR A 219 -10.88 -6.33 -4.21
N GLU A 220 -9.99 -6.10 -5.18
CA GLU A 220 -9.14 -4.91 -5.23
C GLU A 220 -9.96 -3.62 -5.36
N GLU A 221 -10.97 -3.58 -6.22
CA GLU A 221 -11.88 -2.45 -6.39
C GLU A 221 -12.73 -2.19 -5.14
N MET A 222 -13.16 -3.27 -4.47
CA MET A 222 -13.87 -3.16 -3.20
C MET A 222 -12.99 -2.66 -2.06
N LYS A 223 -11.66 -3.01 -2.05
CA LYS A 223 -10.71 -2.40 -1.11
C LYS A 223 -10.67 -0.89 -1.30
N MET A 224 -10.48 -0.40 -2.51
CA MET A 224 -10.44 1.06 -2.78
C MET A 224 -11.71 1.75 -2.31
N THR A 225 -12.89 1.15 -2.57
CA THR A 225 -14.17 1.71 -2.16
C THR A 225 -14.33 1.78 -0.64
N ASN A 226 -14.10 0.67 0.05
CA ASN A 226 -14.36 0.56 1.48
C ASN A 226 -13.28 1.25 2.33
N GLU A 227 -12.01 1.11 1.92
CA GLU A 227 -10.89 1.72 2.64
C GLU A 227 -10.93 3.25 2.54
N THR A 228 -11.32 3.83 1.39
CA THR A 228 -11.50 5.27 1.23
C THR A 228 -12.47 5.83 2.28
N LYS A 229 -13.64 5.22 2.40
CA LYS A 229 -14.66 5.66 3.37
C LYS A 229 -14.16 5.56 4.80
N LYS A 230 -13.49 4.44 5.13
CA LYS A 230 -12.94 4.22 6.47
C LYS A 230 -11.83 5.21 6.82
N ILE A 231 -10.89 5.48 5.90
CA ILE A 231 -9.76 6.39 6.14
C ILE A 231 -10.24 7.84 6.21
N MET A 232 -11.15 8.24 5.32
CA MET A 232 -11.71 9.59 5.29
C MET A 232 -12.81 9.82 6.32
N GLU A 233 -13.24 8.77 7.02
CA GLU A 233 -14.32 8.81 8.03
C GLU A 233 -15.62 9.43 7.47
N ASP A 234 -15.91 9.17 6.18
CA ASP A 234 -17.06 9.72 5.47
C ASP A 234 -17.68 8.68 4.52
N ASP A 235 -18.78 8.05 4.98
CA ASP A 235 -19.54 7.08 4.20
C ASP A 235 -20.34 7.70 3.05
N SER A 236 -20.50 9.04 3.04
CA SER A 236 -21.26 9.75 2.00
C SER A 236 -20.52 9.85 0.67
N ILE A 237 -19.19 9.68 0.66
CA ILE A 237 -18.39 9.75 -0.56
C ILE A 237 -18.72 8.55 -1.46
N ALA A 238 -19.21 8.84 -2.67
CA ALA A 238 -19.44 7.81 -3.67
C ALA A 238 -18.11 7.43 -4.34
N VAL A 239 -17.72 6.16 -4.26
CA VAL A 239 -16.45 5.67 -4.85
C VAL A 239 -16.74 4.56 -5.86
N SER A 240 -16.16 4.69 -7.06
CA SER A 240 -16.18 3.65 -8.09
C SER A 240 -14.78 3.46 -8.66
N ALA A 241 -14.29 2.23 -8.62
CA ALA A 241 -12.95 1.88 -9.07
C ALA A 241 -13.00 0.85 -10.20
N THR A 242 -12.06 0.96 -11.14
CA THR A 242 -11.71 -0.09 -12.10
C THR A 242 -10.22 -0.34 -12.00
N CYS A 243 -9.84 -1.54 -11.56
CA CYS A 243 -8.44 -1.88 -11.32
C CYS A 243 -7.84 -2.68 -12.46
N VAL A 244 -6.81 -2.14 -13.12
CA VAL A 244 -6.18 -2.74 -14.28
C VAL A 244 -4.72 -3.08 -14.01
N ARG A 245 -4.31 -4.32 -14.29
CA ARG A 245 -2.90 -4.73 -14.29
C ARG A 245 -2.28 -4.45 -15.65
N ILE A 246 -1.11 -3.79 -15.64
CA ILE A 246 -0.34 -3.46 -16.84
C ILE A 246 1.09 -3.99 -16.72
N PRO A 247 1.85 -4.15 -17.84
CA PRO A 247 3.21 -4.69 -17.85
C PRO A 247 4.26 -3.67 -17.38
N VAL A 248 4.02 -3.04 -16.25
CA VAL A 248 4.95 -2.17 -15.54
C VAL A 248 5.43 -2.91 -14.30
N LEU A 249 6.74 -2.90 -14.03
CA LEU A 249 7.31 -3.70 -12.94
C LEU A 249 7.01 -3.11 -11.57
N SER A 250 7.14 -1.79 -11.38
CA SER A 250 6.93 -1.09 -10.12
C SER A 250 6.32 0.29 -10.36
N ALA A 251 5.72 0.86 -9.34
CA ALA A 251 4.92 2.07 -9.27
C ALA A 251 3.55 1.94 -9.94
N HIS A 252 2.51 2.28 -9.16
CA HIS A 252 1.13 2.33 -9.64
C HIS A 252 0.81 3.72 -10.15
N SER A 253 0.01 3.77 -11.22
CA SER A 253 -0.55 5.01 -11.74
C SER A 253 -2.06 4.96 -11.67
N GLU A 254 -2.70 6.13 -11.52
CA GLU A 254 -4.16 6.25 -11.42
C GLU A 254 -4.67 7.45 -12.19
N SER A 255 -5.73 7.24 -12.95
CA SER A 255 -6.56 8.31 -13.51
C SER A 255 -7.72 8.53 -12.56
N VAL A 256 -7.70 9.65 -11.85
CA VAL A 256 -8.69 9.98 -10.83
C VAL A 256 -9.55 11.14 -11.31
N TYR A 257 -10.87 10.95 -11.27
CA TYR A 257 -11.88 11.97 -11.38
C TYR A 257 -12.57 12.15 -10.04
N ILE A 258 -12.75 13.40 -9.62
CA ILE A 258 -13.48 13.72 -8.38
C ILE A 258 -14.54 14.78 -8.68
N GLU A 259 -15.61 14.73 -7.88
CA GLU A 259 -16.55 15.83 -7.70
C GLU A 259 -16.42 16.35 -6.27
N THR A 260 -16.23 17.66 -6.14
CA THR A 260 -16.12 18.33 -4.84
C THR A 260 -17.48 18.83 -4.35
N LYS A 261 -17.66 19.03 -3.03
CA LYS A 261 -18.90 19.60 -2.48
C LYS A 261 -19.03 21.08 -2.83
N GLU A 262 -17.90 21.78 -2.94
CA GLU A 262 -17.83 23.19 -3.36
C GLU A 262 -16.99 23.33 -4.64
N VAL A 263 -17.19 24.43 -5.39
CA VAL A 263 -16.37 24.70 -6.58
C VAL A 263 -14.93 24.99 -6.18
N ALA A 264 -13.99 24.21 -6.68
CA ALA A 264 -12.56 24.33 -6.36
C ALA A 264 -11.79 24.94 -7.55
N PRO A 265 -11.18 26.13 -7.38
CA PRO A 265 -10.32 26.73 -8.40
C PRO A 265 -9.06 25.87 -8.62
N ILE A 266 -8.74 25.55 -9.87
CA ILE A 266 -7.65 24.62 -10.20
C ILE A 266 -6.29 25.08 -9.67
N ASP A 267 -5.99 26.37 -9.74
CA ASP A 267 -4.71 26.89 -9.23
C ASP A 267 -4.61 26.73 -7.69
N GLU A 268 -5.73 26.87 -6.98
CA GLU A 268 -5.77 26.65 -5.54
C GLU A 268 -5.67 25.15 -5.20
N VAL A 269 -6.26 24.27 -6.02
CA VAL A 269 -6.11 22.80 -5.89
C VAL A 269 -4.64 22.41 -6.06
N LYS A 270 -3.98 22.92 -7.11
CA LYS A 270 -2.53 22.69 -7.31
C LYS A 270 -1.69 23.20 -6.14
N ALA A 271 -1.98 24.41 -5.66
CA ALA A 271 -1.29 24.96 -4.50
C ALA A 271 -1.52 24.14 -3.22
N ALA A 272 -2.73 23.64 -3.01
CA ALA A 272 -3.05 22.80 -1.85
C ALA A 272 -2.28 21.46 -1.89
N ILE A 273 -2.23 20.81 -3.06
CA ILE A 273 -1.48 19.57 -3.26
C ILE A 273 0.02 19.82 -3.09
N ALA A 274 0.57 20.88 -3.68
CA ALA A 274 1.99 21.22 -3.56
C ALA A 274 2.44 21.51 -2.11
N ALA A 275 1.53 21.94 -1.26
CA ALA A 275 1.80 22.24 0.15
C ALA A 275 1.54 21.05 1.08
N PHE A 276 0.98 19.94 0.58
CA PHE A 276 0.57 18.82 1.40
C PHE A 276 1.73 17.84 1.64
N PRO A 277 1.96 17.40 2.89
CA PRO A 277 3.03 16.45 3.20
C PRO A 277 2.86 15.14 2.43
N GLY A 278 3.96 14.59 1.89
CA GLY A 278 3.95 13.34 1.14
C GLY A 278 3.39 13.45 -0.29
N ALA A 279 2.92 14.64 -0.72
CA ALA A 279 2.50 14.91 -2.09
C ALA A 279 3.54 15.78 -2.82
N VAL A 280 3.81 15.44 -4.08
CA VAL A 280 4.68 16.21 -4.97
C VAL A 280 3.89 16.61 -6.22
N LEU A 281 3.80 17.90 -6.48
CA LEU A 281 3.15 18.41 -7.69
C LEU A 281 4.12 18.36 -8.87
N GLU A 282 3.80 17.55 -9.89
CA GLU A 282 4.47 17.50 -11.19
C GLU A 282 3.46 17.85 -12.30
N ASP A 283 3.19 19.14 -12.53
CA ASP A 283 2.12 19.56 -13.42
C ASP A 283 2.49 20.84 -14.23
N ASP A 284 3.37 20.67 -15.20
CA ASP A 284 3.71 21.70 -16.20
C ASP A 284 3.42 21.17 -17.61
N VAL A 285 2.21 21.39 -18.07
CA VAL A 285 1.74 20.88 -19.37
C VAL A 285 2.50 21.50 -20.53
N ALA A 286 2.93 22.76 -20.42
CA ALA A 286 3.66 23.45 -21.47
C ALA A 286 5.04 22.82 -21.74
N ASN A 287 5.67 22.30 -20.68
CA ASN A 287 6.95 21.61 -20.75
C ASN A 287 6.83 20.08 -20.70
N GLN A 288 5.61 19.53 -20.82
CA GLN A 288 5.31 18.09 -20.78
C GLN A 288 5.78 17.40 -19.47
N VAL A 289 5.73 18.12 -18.34
CA VAL A 289 6.03 17.56 -17.01
C VAL A 289 4.75 17.01 -16.40
N TYR A 290 4.77 15.73 -16.08
CA TYR A 290 3.70 15.00 -15.41
C TYR A 290 4.27 13.72 -14.75
N PRO A 291 3.62 13.17 -13.72
CA PRO A 291 4.12 11.99 -13.02
C PRO A 291 4.24 10.77 -13.93
N GLN A 292 5.35 10.06 -13.79
CA GLN A 292 5.65 8.83 -14.53
C GLN A 292 6.07 7.72 -13.58
N ALA A 293 5.59 6.48 -13.81
CA ALA A 293 5.90 5.33 -12.97
C ALA A 293 7.41 5.11 -12.80
N VAL A 294 8.18 5.22 -13.89
CA VAL A 294 9.65 5.00 -13.84
C VAL A 294 10.38 6.00 -12.95
N ASN A 295 9.86 7.21 -12.80
CA ASN A 295 10.45 8.28 -11.99
C ASN A 295 10.02 8.18 -10.52
N ALA A 296 8.87 7.58 -10.24
CA ALA A 296 8.35 7.40 -8.88
C ALA A 296 8.99 6.22 -8.14
N VAL A 297 9.61 5.26 -8.87
CA VAL A 297 10.27 4.11 -8.24
C VAL A 297 11.37 4.56 -7.30
N GLY A 298 11.32 4.07 -6.07
CA GLY A 298 12.30 4.41 -5.01
C GLY A 298 11.95 5.68 -4.21
N SER A 299 10.90 6.41 -4.58
CA SER A 299 10.41 7.55 -3.80
C SER A 299 9.42 7.14 -2.71
N ARG A 300 9.39 7.91 -1.64
CA ARG A 300 8.43 7.80 -0.54
C ARG A 300 7.18 8.65 -0.75
N ASP A 301 7.17 9.48 -1.80
CA ASP A 301 6.14 10.46 -2.08
C ASP A 301 5.09 9.95 -3.06
N THR A 302 3.97 10.65 -3.09
CA THR A 302 2.92 10.52 -4.09
C THR A 302 2.99 11.70 -5.05
N PHE A 303 3.20 11.43 -6.32
CA PHE A 303 3.30 12.42 -7.38
C PHE A 303 1.92 12.68 -7.99
N VAL A 304 1.54 13.95 -8.12
CA VAL A 304 0.25 14.37 -8.64
C VAL A 304 0.44 15.37 -9.76
N GLY A 305 -0.24 15.16 -10.87
CA GLY A 305 -0.19 16.06 -12.01
C GLY A 305 -1.37 15.91 -12.94
N ARG A 306 -1.32 16.54 -14.13
CA ARG A 306 -2.42 16.53 -15.08
C ARG A 306 -3.74 17.02 -14.44
N ILE A 307 -3.63 17.93 -13.46
CA ILE A 307 -4.77 18.50 -12.75
C ILE A 307 -5.49 19.49 -13.66
N ARG A 308 -6.76 19.21 -13.91
CA ARG A 308 -7.57 20.01 -14.81
C ARG A 308 -9.04 19.96 -14.45
N LYS A 309 -9.75 21.05 -14.74
CA LYS A 309 -11.20 21.12 -14.59
C LYS A 309 -11.87 20.17 -15.59
N ASP A 310 -12.97 19.57 -15.19
CA ASP A 310 -13.85 18.86 -16.10
C ASP A 310 -14.52 19.86 -17.08
N LEU A 311 -14.83 19.42 -18.29
CA LEU A 311 -15.36 20.29 -19.33
C LEU A 311 -16.85 20.63 -19.12
N ASP A 312 -17.60 19.71 -18.54
CA ASP A 312 -19.06 19.80 -18.41
C ASP A 312 -19.52 19.90 -16.96
N ALA A 313 -18.76 19.32 -16.01
CA ALA A 313 -19.07 19.32 -14.58
C ALA A 313 -18.33 20.46 -13.85
N GLU A 314 -19.07 21.45 -13.36
CA GLU A 314 -18.50 22.63 -12.70
C GLU A 314 -17.61 22.27 -11.51
N LYS A 315 -17.96 21.21 -10.76
CA LYS A 315 -17.23 20.72 -9.58
C LYS A 315 -16.31 19.53 -9.89
N GLY A 316 -16.23 19.14 -11.16
CA GLY A 316 -15.44 18.01 -11.63
C GLY A 316 -13.97 18.37 -11.80
N ILE A 317 -13.08 17.51 -11.31
CA ILE A 317 -11.63 17.67 -11.43
C ILE A 317 -11.02 16.33 -11.82
N HIS A 318 -10.13 16.34 -12.79
CA HIS A 318 -9.30 15.20 -13.17
C HIS A 318 -7.87 15.39 -12.68
N MET A 319 -7.21 14.30 -12.28
CA MET A 319 -5.79 14.27 -11.96
C MET A 319 -5.16 12.92 -12.32
N TRP A 320 -3.85 12.92 -12.41
CA TRP A 320 -3.02 11.74 -12.58
C TRP A 320 -2.14 11.57 -11.35
N VAL A 321 -2.19 10.40 -10.72
CA VAL A 321 -1.51 10.11 -9.47
C VAL A 321 -0.57 8.93 -9.67
N VAL A 322 0.67 9.04 -9.22
CA VAL A 322 1.68 7.98 -9.32
C VAL A 322 2.44 7.85 -8.01
N SER A 323 2.67 6.62 -7.55
CA SER A 323 3.51 6.36 -6.38
C SER A 323 4.18 4.98 -6.45
N ASP A 324 5.30 4.81 -5.77
CA ASP A 324 5.91 3.49 -5.60
C ASP A 324 5.04 2.62 -4.67
N ASN A 325 4.41 1.62 -5.26
CA ASN A 325 3.48 0.73 -4.56
C ASN A 325 4.16 -0.17 -3.50
N LEU A 326 5.46 -0.38 -3.59
CA LEU A 326 6.23 -1.13 -2.60
C LEU A 326 6.73 -0.25 -1.45
N LEU A 327 6.88 1.05 -1.68
CA LEU A 327 7.30 2.04 -0.68
C LEU A 327 6.10 2.76 -0.08
N LYS A 328 5.65 3.87 -0.66
CA LYS A 328 4.49 4.61 -0.10
C LYS A 328 3.26 3.72 -0.02
N GLY A 329 3.04 2.89 -1.02
CA GLY A 329 1.92 1.94 -1.03
C GLY A 329 2.01 0.81 0.00
N ALA A 330 3.14 0.61 0.70
CA ALA A 330 3.31 -0.52 1.60
C ALA A 330 4.37 -0.28 2.69
N ALA A 331 5.64 -0.52 2.37
CA ALA A 331 6.74 -0.57 3.34
C ALA A 331 6.94 0.77 4.04
N TRP A 332 7.01 1.86 3.29
CA TRP A 332 7.17 3.19 3.87
C TRP A 332 5.96 3.59 4.72
N ASN A 333 4.73 3.40 4.23
CA ASN A 333 3.55 3.72 5.02
C ASN A 333 3.52 2.95 6.35
N SER A 334 3.94 1.67 6.35
CA SER A 334 4.02 0.87 7.59
C SER A 334 5.09 1.39 8.56
N VAL A 335 6.28 1.76 8.05
CA VAL A 335 7.35 2.35 8.88
C VAL A 335 6.95 3.74 9.37
N GLN A 336 6.32 4.55 8.54
CA GLN A 336 5.80 5.87 8.88
C GLN A 336 4.71 5.80 9.97
N ILE A 337 3.84 4.78 9.94
CA ILE A 337 2.90 4.50 11.04
C ILE A 337 3.70 4.25 12.34
N ALA A 338 4.76 3.44 12.28
CA ALA A 338 5.57 3.15 13.46
C ALA A 338 6.32 4.40 13.99
N GLU A 339 6.84 5.26 13.09
CA GLU A 339 7.40 6.56 13.47
C GLU A 339 6.35 7.46 14.14
N THR A 340 5.16 7.54 13.56
CA THR A 340 4.05 8.33 14.11
C THR A 340 3.60 7.83 15.49
N LEU A 341 3.55 6.50 15.68
CA LEU A 341 3.30 5.90 17.01
C LEU A 341 4.35 6.32 18.04
N HIS A 342 5.63 6.30 17.64
CA HIS A 342 6.72 6.77 18.50
C HIS A 342 6.59 8.25 18.87
N GLU A 343 6.42 9.11 17.89
CA GLU A 343 6.29 10.57 18.06
C GLU A 343 5.12 10.95 18.97
N ARG A 344 4.02 10.19 18.89
CA ARG A 344 2.81 10.39 19.70
C ARG A 344 2.86 9.67 21.06
N GLY A 345 3.93 8.91 21.35
CA GLY A 345 4.05 8.12 22.59
C GLY A 345 3.06 6.96 22.70
N LEU A 346 2.64 6.40 21.56
CA LEU A 346 1.63 5.35 21.47
C LEU A 346 2.22 3.93 21.37
N VAL A 347 3.53 3.76 21.41
CA VAL A 347 4.17 2.44 21.48
C VAL A 347 4.12 1.96 22.91
N HIS A 348 3.01 1.32 23.26
CA HIS A 348 2.82 0.72 24.60
C HIS A 348 2.11 -0.63 24.50
N PRO A 349 2.44 -1.58 25.38
CA PRO A 349 1.81 -2.87 25.40
C PRO A 349 0.29 -2.78 25.60
N THR A 350 -0.45 -3.54 24.83
CA THR A 350 -1.88 -3.76 25.03
C THR A 350 -2.05 -5.19 25.51
N SER A 351 -2.50 -5.38 26.73
CA SER A 351 -2.53 -6.71 27.38
C SER A 351 -3.60 -7.66 26.83
N GLU A 352 -4.62 -7.14 26.15
CA GLU A 352 -5.72 -7.92 25.56
C GLU A 352 -6.26 -7.27 24.30
N LEU A 353 -6.48 -8.06 23.25
CA LEU A 353 -7.29 -7.63 22.10
C LEU A 353 -8.73 -7.42 22.56
N LYS A 354 -9.28 -6.26 22.29
CA LYS A 354 -10.66 -5.91 22.68
C LYS A 354 -11.73 -6.42 21.69
N PHE A 355 -11.32 -7.22 20.70
CA PHE A 355 -12.22 -7.77 19.69
C PHE A 355 -11.93 -9.26 19.45
N GLU A 356 -12.98 -10.01 19.09
CA GLU A 356 -12.82 -11.42 18.70
C GLU A 356 -12.26 -11.50 17.27
N LEU A 357 -11.25 -12.32 17.09
CA LEU A 357 -10.75 -12.69 15.77
C LEU A 357 -11.79 -13.62 15.12
N LYS A 358 -12.39 -13.17 14.03
CA LYS A 358 -13.37 -13.95 13.25
C LYS A 358 -12.65 -14.91 12.30
#